data_de3dea757a8cc5ba77011d4cef7e42de
#
_entry.id   de3dea757a8cc5ba77011d4cef7e42de
#
_cell.length_a   1.000
_cell.length_b   1.000
_cell.length_c   1.000
_cell.angle_alpha   90.00
_cell.angle_beta   90.00
_cell.angle_gamma   90.00
#
_symmetry.space_group_name_H-M   'P 1'
#
loop_
_entity.id
_entity.type
_entity.pdbx_description
1 polymer ?
#
loop_
_entity_poly.entity_id
_entity_poly.type
_entity_poly.pdbx_seq_one_letter_code
_entity_poly.pdbx_strand_id
1 'polypeptide(L)'
;MSTAEFQPQIPHFAERVRSNFARQGAMRTLGARLTHIAPGAVDMEFDWAEGLTQQHGFIHAGMVSAALDSACGYAGYTLMPEEAAVLTVEFKINLLAPARGERFRMQGRVLKPGRTITVCEGRAYASANGHEKLFATMSCTLMALIGREGVRD
;
A
#
# COMPACT_ATOMS: atom_id res chain seq x y z
N MET A 1 5.29 -11.74 18.14
CA MET A 1 6.26 -11.94 17.04
C MET A 1 7.08 -10.68 16.91
N SER A 2 8.38 -10.79 17.04
CA SER A 2 9.31 -9.67 16.78
C SER A 2 9.11 -9.26 15.32
N THR A 3 8.72 -8.01 15.09
CA THR A 3 8.81 -7.40 13.76
C THR A 3 10.29 -7.41 13.39
N ALA A 4 10.66 -8.14 12.34
CA ALA A 4 12.02 -8.08 11.83
C ALA A 4 12.37 -6.60 11.60
N GLU A 5 13.42 -6.13 12.25
CA GLU A 5 13.85 -4.75 12.11
C GLU A 5 14.62 -4.62 10.79
N PHE A 6 13.91 -4.20 9.74
CA PHE A 6 14.50 -3.99 8.42
C PHE A 6 15.36 -2.73 8.41
N GLN A 7 16.48 -2.79 7.70
CA GLN A 7 17.34 -1.63 7.48
C GLN A 7 17.11 -1.09 6.06
N PRO A 8 16.79 0.20 5.90
CA PRO A 8 16.66 0.80 4.58
C PRO A 8 18.03 0.93 3.91
N GLN A 9 18.09 0.80 2.58
CA GLN A 9 19.33 0.97 1.82
C GLN A 9 19.72 2.44 1.64
N ILE A 10 18.77 3.35 1.78
CA ILE A 10 18.99 4.80 1.65
C ILE A 10 18.42 5.54 2.86
N PRO A 11 19.12 6.56 3.39
CA PRO A 11 18.68 7.26 4.60
C PRO A 11 17.41 8.09 4.40
N HIS A 12 17.16 8.59 3.19
CA HIS A 12 16.00 9.44 2.85
C HIS A 12 14.81 8.66 2.27
N PHE A 13 14.70 7.36 2.56
CA PHE A 13 13.65 6.49 2.03
C PHE A 13 12.23 7.02 2.26
N ALA A 14 11.96 7.63 3.42
CA ALA A 14 10.62 8.15 3.74
C ALA A 14 10.24 9.36 2.87
N GLU A 15 11.18 10.25 2.61
CA GLU A 15 10.98 11.39 1.71
C GLU A 15 10.77 10.93 0.27
N ARG A 16 11.55 9.95 -0.17
CA ARG A 16 11.40 9.30 -1.47
C ARG A 16 9.99 8.70 -1.65
N VAL A 17 9.47 7.99 -0.65
CA VAL A 17 8.10 7.46 -0.66
C VAL A 17 7.08 8.59 -0.78
N ARG A 18 7.20 9.66 0.02
CA ARG A 18 6.27 10.80 -0.04
C ARG A 18 6.27 11.48 -1.40
N SER A 19 7.45 11.72 -1.95
CA SER A 19 7.61 12.35 -3.27
C SER A 19 7.01 11.50 -4.40
N ASN A 20 7.24 10.19 -4.39
CA ASN A 20 6.69 9.27 -5.36
C ASN A 20 5.16 9.16 -5.23
N PHE A 21 4.65 8.99 -4.00
CA PHE A 21 3.22 8.94 -3.71
C PHE A 21 2.47 10.18 -4.22
N ALA A 22 3.04 11.37 -4.04
CA ALA A 22 2.42 12.63 -4.46
C ALA A 22 2.19 12.71 -5.99
N ARG A 23 2.95 11.94 -6.78
CA ARG A 23 2.81 11.87 -8.24
C ARG A 23 1.80 10.82 -8.70
N GLN A 24 1.35 9.93 -7.82
CA GLN A 24 0.44 8.83 -8.18
C GLN A 24 -1.00 9.32 -8.32
N GLY A 25 -1.48 9.46 -9.57
CA GLY A 25 -2.82 9.96 -9.89
C GLY A 25 -3.95 9.14 -9.27
N ALA A 26 -3.81 7.80 -9.23
CA ALA A 26 -4.82 6.91 -8.64
C ALA A 26 -5.04 7.21 -7.15
N MET A 27 -3.97 7.51 -6.40
CA MET A 27 -4.09 7.84 -4.97
C MET A 27 -4.71 9.22 -4.75
N ARG A 28 -4.49 10.17 -5.66
CA ARG A 28 -5.24 11.45 -5.64
C ARG A 28 -6.73 11.24 -5.88
N THR A 29 -7.10 10.38 -6.83
CA THR A 29 -8.51 10.05 -7.12
C THR A 29 -9.19 9.39 -5.91
N LEU A 30 -8.47 8.52 -5.21
CA LEU A 30 -8.94 7.91 -3.96
C LEU A 30 -9.02 8.91 -2.79
N GLY A 31 -8.35 10.06 -2.87
CA GLY A 31 -8.16 10.95 -1.73
C GLY A 31 -7.28 10.34 -0.64
N ALA A 32 -6.39 9.43 -1.04
CA ALA A 32 -5.52 8.71 -0.10
C ALA A 32 -4.41 9.61 0.44
N ARG A 33 -4.05 9.38 1.69
CA ARG A 33 -2.95 10.07 2.39
C ARG A 33 -2.09 9.06 3.14
N LEU A 34 -0.78 9.29 3.16
CA LEU A 34 0.16 8.51 3.94
C LEU A 34 0.04 8.89 5.42
N THR A 35 -0.05 7.90 6.29
CA THR A 35 -0.16 8.10 7.75
C THR A 35 1.03 7.56 8.53
N HIS A 36 1.74 6.57 7.98
CA HIS A 36 2.93 6.00 8.60
C HIS A 36 3.91 5.50 7.53
N ILE A 37 5.20 5.77 7.73
CA ILE A 37 6.28 5.26 6.88
C ILE A 37 7.43 4.83 7.79
N ALA A 38 7.79 3.55 7.71
CA ALA A 38 8.96 2.97 8.37
C ALA A 38 9.60 1.93 7.44
N PRO A 39 10.83 1.47 7.69
CA PRO A 39 11.45 0.44 6.87
C PRO A 39 10.59 -0.83 6.80
N GLY A 40 10.15 -1.21 5.61
CA GLY A 40 9.27 -2.36 5.37
C GLY A 40 7.81 -2.17 5.79
N ALA A 41 7.38 -0.95 6.14
CA ALA A 41 6.02 -0.68 6.61
C ALA A 41 5.50 0.67 6.10
N VAL A 42 4.32 0.65 5.49
CA VAL A 42 3.60 1.86 5.08
C VAL A 42 2.12 1.71 5.42
N ASP A 43 1.56 2.74 6.06
CA ASP A 43 0.12 2.86 6.25
C ASP A 43 -0.40 4.07 5.48
N MET A 44 -1.60 3.94 4.93
CA MET A 44 -2.34 5.02 4.31
C MET A 44 -3.82 4.94 4.65
N GLU A 45 -4.51 6.05 4.48
CA GLU A 45 -5.94 6.17 4.73
C GLU A 45 -6.63 6.89 3.59
N PHE A 46 -7.91 6.58 3.39
CA PHE A 46 -8.84 7.40 2.62
C PHE A 46 -10.22 7.39 3.27
N ASP A 47 -11.00 8.42 2.99
CA ASP A 47 -12.34 8.55 3.52
C ASP A 47 -13.38 8.03 2.52
N TRP A 48 -14.56 7.66 3.02
CA TRP A 48 -15.67 7.29 2.16
C TRP A 48 -16.05 8.43 1.22
N ALA A 49 -16.25 8.10 -0.03
CA ALA A 49 -16.78 9.02 -1.04
C ALA A 49 -17.67 8.24 -2.00
N GLU A 50 -18.77 8.84 -2.44
CA GLU A 50 -19.73 8.19 -3.34
C GLU A 50 -19.09 7.67 -4.62
N GLY A 51 -18.16 8.43 -5.22
CA GLY A 51 -17.44 8.05 -6.43
C GLY A 51 -16.52 6.83 -6.30
N LEU A 52 -16.29 6.34 -5.07
CA LEU A 52 -15.48 5.15 -4.79
C LEU A 52 -16.33 3.91 -4.51
N THR A 53 -17.67 4.05 -4.53
CA THR A 53 -18.59 2.99 -4.13
C THR A 53 -19.03 2.11 -5.31
N GLN A 54 -19.42 0.88 -4.98
CA GLN A 54 -20.24 0.05 -5.85
C GLN A 54 -21.73 0.38 -5.63
N GLN A 55 -22.64 -0.27 -6.36
CA GLN A 55 -24.09 0.03 -6.39
C GLN A 55 -24.82 -0.08 -5.03
N HIS A 56 -24.24 -0.73 -4.01
CA HIS A 56 -24.83 -0.86 -2.68
C HIS A 56 -24.27 0.15 -1.65
N GLY A 57 -23.44 1.09 -2.09
CA GLY A 57 -22.85 2.12 -1.22
C GLY A 57 -21.60 1.70 -0.43
N PHE A 58 -21.12 0.47 -0.59
CA PHE A 58 -19.83 0.04 -0.03
C PHE A 58 -18.69 0.48 -0.96
N ILE A 59 -17.50 0.68 -0.42
CA ILE A 59 -16.33 0.93 -1.26
C ILE A 59 -16.12 -0.26 -2.20
N HIS A 60 -15.96 0.03 -3.49
CA HIS A 60 -15.73 -0.98 -4.51
C HIS A 60 -14.44 -1.76 -4.24
N ALA A 61 -14.48 -3.08 -4.40
CA ALA A 61 -13.33 -3.95 -4.18
C ALA A 61 -12.09 -3.55 -5.01
N GLY A 62 -12.29 -3.00 -6.20
CA GLY A 62 -11.20 -2.46 -7.04
C GLY A 62 -10.48 -1.28 -6.40
N MET A 63 -11.22 -0.39 -5.69
CA MET A 63 -10.64 0.74 -4.96
C MET A 63 -9.86 0.28 -3.74
N VAL A 64 -10.39 -0.70 -3.00
CA VAL A 64 -9.69 -1.35 -1.89
C VAL A 64 -8.40 -2.01 -2.38
N SER A 65 -8.47 -2.75 -3.50
CA SER A 65 -7.31 -3.41 -4.09
C SER A 65 -6.23 -2.41 -4.51
N ALA A 66 -6.62 -1.32 -5.17
CA ALA A 66 -5.68 -0.27 -5.60
C ALA A 66 -4.97 0.39 -4.41
N ALA A 67 -5.70 0.71 -3.33
CA ALA A 67 -5.12 1.31 -2.14
C ALA A 67 -4.21 0.33 -1.40
N LEU A 68 -4.63 -0.92 -1.26
CA LEU A 68 -3.86 -1.94 -0.54
C LEU A 68 -2.61 -2.37 -1.30
N ASP A 69 -2.70 -2.47 -2.65
CA ASP A 69 -1.56 -2.68 -3.53
C ASP A 69 -0.52 -1.56 -3.38
N SER A 70 -0.96 -0.30 -3.36
CA SER A 70 -0.08 0.85 -3.16
C SER A 70 0.59 0.84 -1.77
N ALA A 71 -0.14 0.47 -0.71
CA ALA A 71 0.45 0.34 0.62
C ALA A 71 1.55 -0.72 0.66
N CYS A 72 1.31 -1.88 0.03
CA CYS A 72 2.31 -2.95 -0.11
C CYS A 72 3.49 -2.51 -0.99
N GLY A 73 3.21 -1.87 -2.14
CA GLY A 73 4.22 -1.36 -3.05
C GLY A 73 5.19 -0.40 -2.36
N TYR A 74 4.66 0.58 -1.64
CA TYR A 74 5.50 1.53 -0.89
C TYR A 74 6.21 0.90 0.30
N ALA A 75 5.61 -0.08 0.98
CA ALA A 75 6.31 -0.81 2.04
C ALA A 75 7.58 -1.50 1.48
N GLY A 76 7.47 -2.20 0.34
CA GLY A 76 8.62 -2.78 -0.35
C GLY A 76 9.61 -1.73 -0.84
N TYR A 77 9.12 -0.61 -1.39
CA TYR A 77 9.92 0.48 -1.92
C TYR A 77 10.83 1.14 -0.86
N THR A 78 10.42 1.16 0.41
CA THR A 78 11.25 1.66 1.51
C THR A 78 12.59 0.91 1.65
N LEU A 79 12.67 -0.33 1.16
CA LEU A 79 13.84 -1.21 1.29
C LEU A 79 14.64 -1.36 -0.01
N MET A 80 14.19 -0.73 -1.10
CA MET A 80 14.83 -0.83 -2.41
C MET A 80 15.96 0.21 -2.56
N PRO A 81 17.00 -0.09 -3.38
CA PRO A 81 18.07 0.86 -3.69
C PRO A 81 17.53 2.09 -4.43
N GLU A 82 18.30 3.17 -4.45
CA GLU A 82 17.87 4.47 -4.96
C GLU A 82 17.47 4.44 -6.45
N GLU A 83 18.17 3.65 -7.24
CA GLU A 83 17.94 3.52 -8.69
C GLU A 83 16.75 2.60 -9.04
N ALA A 84 16.15 1.92 -8.06
CA ALA A 84 15.06 1.01 -8.31
C ALA A 84 13.72 1.72 -8.42
N ALA A 85 12.91 1.26 -9.38
CA ALA A 85 11.47 1.47 -9.40
C ALA A 85 10.76 0.21 -8.92
N VAL A 86 9.59 0.35 -8.32
CA VAL A 86 8.79 -0.78 -7.86
C VAL A 86 7.67 -1.10 -8.83
N LEU A 87 7.48 -2.38 -9.15
CA LEU A 87 6.30 -2.89 -9.85
C LEU A 87 5.69 -4.06 -9.09
N THR A 88 4.37 -4.10 -9.07
CA THR A 88 3.62 -5.25 -8.60
C THR A 88 3.58 -6.32 -9.68
N VAL A 89 4.01 -7.53 -9.34
CA VAL A 89 3.95 -8.71 -10.22
C VAL A 89 2.58 -9.36 -10.15
N GLU A 90 2.09 -9.56 -8.93
CA GLU A 90 0.78 -10.13 -8.66
C GLU A 90 0.34 -9.78 -7.24
N PHE A 91 -0.95 -9.83 -7.01
CA PHE A 91 -1.52 -9.88 -5.67
C PHE A 91 -2.74 -10.77 -5.63
N LYS A 92 -3.01 -11.31 -4.46
CA LYS A 92 -4.28 -11.95 -4.13
C LYS A 92 -4.92 -11.21 -2.98
N ILE A 93 -6.18 -10.81 -3.14
CA ILE A 93 -6.97 -10.17 -2.09
C ILE A 93 -8.06 -11.12 -1.58
N ASN A 94 -8.28 -11.13 -0.26
CA ASN A 94 -9.43 -11.77 0.36
C ASN A 94 -10.33 -10.68 0.95
N LEU A 95 -11.56 -10.60 0.47
CA LEU A 95 -12.57 -9.70 0.99
C LEU A 95 -13.35 -10.43 2.07
N LEU A 96 -13.08 -10.11 3.33
CA LEU A 96 -13.62 -10.80 4.51
C LEU A 96 -14.98 -10.27 4.93
N ALA A 97 -15.26 -9.00 4.62
CA ALA A 97 -16.50 -8.31 4.92
C ALA A 97 -16.71 -7.16 3.91
N PRO A 98 -17.95 -6.64 3.76
CA PRO A 98 -18.19 -5.42 2.99
C PRO A 98 -17.34 -4.24 3.52
N ALA A 99 -16.79 -3.44 2.61
CA ALA A 99 -16.03 -2.23 2.94
C ALA A 99 -16.98 -1.11 3.35
N ARG A 100 -17.47 -1.18 4.58
CA ARG A 100 -18.48 -0.29 5.18
C ARG A 100 -17.85 0.50 6.32
N GLY A 101 -17.85 1.82 6.21
CA GLY A 101 -17.28 2.72 7.22
C GLY A 101 -17.17 4.14 6.70
N GLU A 102 -16.59 5.00 7.51
CA GLU A 102 -16.33 6.42 7.21
C GLU A 102 -14.89 6.62 6.73
N ARG A 103 -13.97 5.82 7.26
CA ARG A 103 -12.53 5.86 6.96
C ARG A 103 -11.98 4.46 6.77
N PHE A 104 -11.06 4.34 5.84
CA PHE A 104 -10.43 3.08 5.47
C PHE A 104 -8.92 3.21 5.61
N ARG A 105 -8.32 2.32 6.41
CA ARG A 105 -6.88 2.28 6.67
C ARG A 105 -6.26 1.05 6.02
N MET A 106 -5.25 1.28 5.22
CA MET A 106 -4.49 0.25 4.51
C MET A 106 -3.11 0.13 5.13
N GLN A 107 -2.74 -1.08 5.50
CA GLN A 107 -1.41 -1.39 6.02
C GLN A 107 -0.66 -2.28 5.03
N GLY A 108 0.51 -1.86 4.59
CA GLY A 108 1.45 -2.68 3.84
C GLY A 108 2.64 -3.06 4.73
N ARG A 109 3.02 -4.33 4.72
CA ARG A 109 4.14 -4.87 5.51
C ARG A 109 4.98 -5.81 4.65
N VAL A 110 6.29 -5.59 4.64
CA VAL A 110 7.21 -6.52 4.02
C VAL A 110 7.32 -7.78 4.90
N LEU A 111 7.12 -8.94 4.30
CA LEU A 111 7.37 -10.24 4.94
C LEU A 111 8.79 -10.70 4.66
N LYS A 112 9.22 -10.57 3.40
CA LYS A 112 10.57 -10.96 2.98
C LYS A 112 11.07 -10.01 1.89
N PRO A 113 12.09 -9.20 2.17
CA PRO A 113 12.76 -8.41 1.14
C PRO A 113 13.69 -9.29 0.31
N GLY A 114 13.86 -8.96 -0.97
CA GLY A 114 14.80 -9.59 -1.87
C GLY A 114 15.43 -8.57 -2.80
N ARG A 115 16.52 -8.95 -3.45
CA ARG A 115 17.21 -8.08 -4.40
C ARG A 115 16.33 -7.74 -5.62
N THR A 116 15.56 -8.72 -6.09
CA THR A 116 14.66 -8.59 -7.25
C THR A 116 13.22 -8.70 -6.84
N ILE A 117 12.87 -9.69 -6.01
CA ILE A 117 11.51 -10.01 -5.59
C ILE A 117 11.36 -9.75 -4.09
N THR A 118 10.31 -9.02 -3.74
CA THR A 118 9.91 -8.75 -2.35
C THR A 118 8.48 -9.25 -2.14
N VAL A 119 8.25 -9.95 -1.04
CA VAL A 119 6.92 -10.43 -0.65
C VAL A 119 6.38 -9.56 0.47
N CYS A 120 5.14 -9.09 0.28
CA CYS A 120 4.41 -8.25 1.25
C CYS A 120 3.07 -8.86 1.63
N GLU A 121 2.58 -8.47 2.78
CA GLU A 121 1.17 -8.63 3.17
C GLU A 121 0.51 -7.27 3.33
N GLY A 122 -0.79 -7.23 3.04
CA GLY A 122 -1.64 -6.07 3.25
C GLY A 122 -2.82 -6.39 4.15
N ARG A 123 -3.25 -5.41 4.94
CA ARG A 123 -4.46 -5.49 5.77
C ARG A 123 -5.26 -4.20 5.63
N ALA A 124 -6.56 -4.34 5.41
CA ALA A 124 -7.48 -3.22 5.26
C ALA A 124 -8.50 -3.20 6.40
N TYR A 125 -8.61 -2.04 7.03
CA TYR A 125 -9.52 -1.80 8.15
C TYR A 125 -10.51 -0.70 7.79
N ALA A 126 -11.76 -0.89 8.18
CA ALA A 126 -12.82 0.12 8.08
C ALA A 126 -13.17 0.63 9.47
N SER A 127 -13.24 1.95 9.62
CA SER A 127 -13.62 2.61 10.87
C SER A 127 -14.99 3.25 10.75
N ALA A 128 -15.83 3.04 11.76
CA ALA A 128 -17.11 3.70 11.93
C ALA A 128 -17.40 3.86 13.42
N ASN A 129 -17.89 5.02 13.83
CA ASN A 129 -18.25 5.32 15.23
C ASN A 129 -17.13 4.99 16.23
N GLY A 130 -15.87 5.23 15.86
CA GLY A 130 -14.69 4.95 16.70
C GLY A 130 -14.29 3.47 16.80
N HIS A 131 -14.94 2.58 16.08
CA HIS A 131 -14.61 1.15 16.01
C HIS A 131 -13.94 0.83 14.69
N GLU A 132 -12.86 0.05 14.73
CA GLU A 132 -12.12 -0.40 13.56
C GLU A 132 -12.29 -1.92 13.37
N LYS A 133 -12.55 -2.34 12.14
CA LYS A 133 -12.75 -3.74 11.76
C LYS A 133 -11.89 -4.10 10.55
N LEU A 134 -11.15 -5.21 10.66
CA LEU A 134 -10.48 -5.83 9.51
C LEU A 134 -11.53 -6.33 8.52
N PHE A 135 -11.43 -5.89 7.25
CA PHE A 135 -12.37 -6.31 6.20
C PHE A 135 -11.71 -6.90 4.96
N ALA A 136 -10.40 -6.74 4.79
CA ALA A 136 -9.66 -7.39 3.70
C ALA A 136 -8.21 -7.68 4.08
N THR A 137 -7.64 -8.71 3.47
CA THR A 137 -6.22 -9.04 3.53
C THR A 137 -5.68 -9.25 2.12
N MET A 138 -4.39 -8.99 1.93
CA MET A 138 -3.72 -9.14 0.64
C MET A 138 -2.37 -9.85 0.82
N SER A 139 -2.02 -10.71 -0.12
CA SER A 139 -0.66 -11.17 -0.37
C SER A 139 -0.19 -10.51 -1.66
N CYS A 140 1.01 -9.94 -1.66
CA CYS A 140 1.52 -9.13 -2.77
C CYS A 140 2.98 -9.48 -3.05
N THR A 141 3.30 -9.68 -4.34
CA THR A 141 4.66 -9.91 -4.83
C THR A 141 5.09 -8.70 -5.66
N LEU A 142 6.21 -8.11 -5.26
CA LEU A 142 6.79 -6.94 -5.90
C LEU A 142 8.10 -7.29 -6.61
N MET A 143 8.40 -6.54 -7.66
CA MET A 143 9.68 -6.59 -8.37
C MET A 143 10.36 -5.24 -8.32
N ALA A 144 11.65 -5.24 -7.99
CA ALA A 144 12.53 -4.08 -8.16
C ALA A 144 13.02 -4.03 -9.60
N LEU A 145 12.75 -2.92 -10.29
CA LEU A 145 13.25 -2.65 -11.65
C LEU A 145 14.42 -1.68 -11.57
N ILE A 146 15.54 -2.07 -12.14
CA ILE A 146 16.76 -1.25 -12.21
C ILE A 146 17.15 -1.08 -13.68
N GLY A 147 17.44 0.17 -14.09
CA GLY A 147 17.99 0.48 -15.41
C GLY A 147 17.04 0.30 -16.59
N ARG A 148 15.71 0.35 -16.38
CA ARG A 148 14.73 0.32 -17.47
C ARG A 148 14.38 1.74 -17.94
N GLU A 149 14.50 1.98 -19.25
CA GLU A 149 14.03 3.22 -19.86
C GLU A 149 12.51 3.37 -19.70
N GLY A 150 12.07 4.60 -19.38
CA GLY A 150 10.64 4.93 -19.22
C GLY A 150 10.04 4.55 -17.85
N VAL A 151 10.80 3.88 -17.00
CA VAL A 151 10.41 3.55 -15.61
C VAL A 151 11.43 4.18 -14.68
N ARG A 152 11.21 5.43 -14.31
CA ARG A 152 12.02 6.18 -13.33
C ARG A 152 11.09 6.76 -12.28
N ASP A 153 11.50 6.61 -11.04
CA ASP A 153 10.84 7.21 -9.89
C ASP A 153 11.34 8.63 -9.62
#